data_1261aad93107feaeb8d8d81fc2fe2a07
#
_entry.id   1261aad93107feaeb8d8d81fc2fe2a07
#
_cell.length_a   1.000
_cell.length_b   1.000
_cell.length_c   1.000
_cell.angle_alpha   90.00
_cell.angle_beta   90.00
_cell.angle_gamma   90.00
#
_symmetry.space_group_name_H-M   'P 1'
#
loop_
_entity.id
_entity.type
_entity.pdbx_description
1 polymer ?
#
loop_
_entity_poly.entity_id
_entity_poly.type
_entity_poly.pdbx_seq_one_letter_code
_entity_poly.pdbx_strand_id
1 'polypeptide(L)'
;MNKENVLLNILSILEGTFLYLDVFLRELIDIIACSGYERRFFTQFVARLNQLRALGASAIELKEFERIDDTIYSMHFSSTTYNIRVLYGFATSGLPLLLLAFFERGGKSKTDYTAYIPVAHARLEGYNECSS
;
A
#
# COMPACT_ATOMS: atom_id res chain seq x y z
N MET A 1 -18.93 6.85 1.88
CA MET A 1 -18.70 6.24 0.55
C MET A 1 -18.73 4.74 0.71
N ASN A 2 -19.56 4.05 -0.04
CA ASN A 2 -19.70 2.60 0.06
C ASN A 2 -18.52 1.87 -0.62
N LYS A 3 -18.45 0.54 -0.42
CA LYS A 3 -17.35 -0.27 -0.94
C LYS A 3 -17.22 -0.19 -2.46
N GLU A 4 -18.33 -0.18 -3.19
CA GLU A 4 -18.31 -0.11 -4.64
C GLU A 4 -17.69 1.20 -5.13
N ASN A 5 -18.09 2.33 -4.54
CA ASN A 5 -17.55 3.64 -4.90
C ASN A 5 -16.07 3.76 -4.54
N VAL A 6 -15.66 3.22 -3.38
CA VAL A 6 -14.25 3.17 -2.99
C VAL A 6 -13.44 2.36 -3.99
N LEU A 7 -13.95 1.18 -4.37
CA LEU A 7 -13.31 0.32 -5.38
C LEU A 7 -13.08 1.07 -6.69
N LEU A 8 -14.10 1.73 -7.21
CA LEU A 8 -14.00 2.46 -8.48
C LEU A 8 -12.95 3.58 -8.40
N ASN A 9 -12.92 4.31 -7.28
CA ASN A 9 -11.93 5.36 -7.09
C ASN A 9 -10.51 4.80 -7.04
N ILE A 10 -10.30 3.72 -6.29
CA ILE A 10 -8.96 3.11 -6.17
C ILE A 10 -8.50 2.56 -7.53
N LEU A 11 -9.38 1.86 -8.25
CA LEU A 11 -9.04 1.33 -9.56
C LEU A 11 -8.68 2.45 -10.55
N SER A 12 -9.41 3.57 -10.51
CA SER A 12 -9.11 4.73 -11.34
C SER A 12 -7.70 5.30 -11.04
N ILE A 13 -7.32 5.34 -9.76
CA ILE A 13 -6.01 5.83 -9.34
C ILE A 13 -4.90 4.87 -9.79
N LEU A 14 -5.11 3.57 -9.70
CA LEU A 14 -4.11 2.54 -10.01
C LEU A 14 -3.97 2.26 -11.51
N GLU A 15 -4.96 2.64 -12.30
CA GLU A 15 -5.09 2.23 -13.70
C GLU A 15 -3.82 2.47 -14.51
N GLY A 16 -3.32 1.37 -15.11
CA GLY A 16 -2.24 1.39 -16.08
C GLY A 16 -0.85 1.65 -15.55
N THR A 17 -0.66 1.86 -14.25
CA THR A 17 0.64 2.29 -13.72
C THR A 17 1.20 1.46 -12.57
N PHE A 18 0.36 0.73 -11.86
CA PHE A 18 0.82 -0.06 -10.71
C PHE A 18 0.27 -1.47 -10.76
N LEU A 19 1.10 -2.41 -10.34
CA LEU A 19 0.68 -3.77 -10.08
C LEU A 19 0.08 -3.85 -8.68
N TYR A 20 -0.95 -4.64 -8.52
CA TYR A 20 -1.56 -4.84 -7.20
C TYR A 20 -2.24 -6.21 -7.13
N LEU A 21 -2.34 -6.75 -5.91
CA LEU A 21 -3.05 -8.00 -5.68
C LEU A 21 -4.51 -7.72 -5.33
N ASP A 22 -5.42 -8.61 -5.75
CA ASP A 22 -6.83 -8.48 -5.40
C ASP A 22 -7.04 -8.47 -3.89
N VAL A 23 -6.26 -9.26 -3.15
CA VAL A 23 -6.37 -9.32 -1.70
C VAL A 23 -5.96 -7.99 -1.05
N PHE A 24 -4.93 -7.32 -1.58
CA PHE A 24 -4.56 -5.97 -1.14
C PHE A 24 -5.71 -5.00 -1.36
N LEU A 25 -6.32 -5.05 -2.55
CA LEU A 25 -7.41 -4.17 -2.90
C LEU A 25 -8.59 -4.33 -1.94
N ARG A 26 -8.95 -5.57 -1.59
CA ARG A 26 -10.01 -5.84 -0.62
C ARG A 26 -9.67 -5.35 0.77
N GLU A 27 -8.43 -5.52 1.20
CA GLU A 27 -7.97 -5.00 2.50
C GLU A 27 -8.11 -3.48 2.55
N LEU A 28 -7.68 -2.78 1.50
CA LEU A 28 -7.74 -1.33 1.44
C LEU A 28 -9.20 -0.85 1.43
N ILE A 29 -10.05 -1.48 0.63
CA ILE A 29 -11.47 -1.14 0.58
C ILE A 29 -12.12 -1.30 1.96
N ASP A 30 -11.83 -2.39 2.67
CA ASP A 30 -12.39 -2.65 3.99
C ASP A 30 -11.98 -1.58 5.01
N ILE A 31 -10.78 -1.03 4.88
CA ILE A 31 -10.31 0.03 5.75
C ILE A 31 -10.99 1.38 5.42
N ILE A 32 -11.12 1.70 4.14
CA ILE A 32 -11.48 3.05 3.68
C ILE A 32 -12.99 3.23 3.58
N ALA A 33 -13.74 2.19 3.18
CA ALA A 33 -15.17 2.32 2.93
C ALA A 33 -15.92 2.74 4.19
N CYS A 34 -16.81 3.72 4.05
CA CYS A 34 -17.65 4.25 5.13
C CYS A 34 -16.85 4.80 6.32
N SER A 35 -15.59 5.17 6.10
CA SER A 35 -14.71 5.68 7.15
C SER A 35 -14.93 7.16 7.44
N GLY A 36 -15.42 7.91 6.47
CA GLY A 36 -15.55 9.36 6.55
C GLY A 36 -14.31 10.12 6.10
N TYR A 37 -13.18 9.43 5.88
CA TYR A 37 -11.96 10.09 5.42
C TYR A 37 -11.51 9.63 4.02
N GLU A 38 -12.41 9.09 3.24
CA GLU A 38 -12.11 8.52 1.92
C GLU A 38 -11.41 9.53 1.02
N ARG A 39 -11.93 10.75 0.90
CA ARG A 39 -11.35 11.76 -0.01
C ARG A 39 -9.96 12.19 0.42
N ARG A 40 -9.74 12.36 1.71
CA ARG A 40 -8.41 12.69 2.24
C ARG A 40 -7.42 11.58 1.95
N PHE A 41 -7.84 10.33 2.16
CA PHE A 41 -7.00 9.19 1.85
C PHE A 41 -6.65 9.15 0.36
N PHE A 42 -7.62 9.32 -0.52
CA PHE A 42 -7.36 9.29 -1.97
C PHE A 42 -6.34 10.36 -2.38
N THR A 43 -6.42 11.54 -1.81
CA THR A 43 -5.45 12.61 -2.08
C THR A 43 -4.04 12.16 -1.70
N GLN A 44 -3.87 11.57 -0.51
CA GLN A 44 -2.57 11.05 -0.09
C GLN A 44 -2.13 9.88 -0.95
N PHE A 45 -3.05 9.01 -1.32
CA PHE A 45 -2.75 7.83 -2.12
C PHE A 45 -2.18 8.23 -3.49
N VAL A 46 -2.82 9.16 -4.16
CA VAL A 46 -2.32 9.71 -5.44
C VAL A 46 -0.92 10.30 -5.24
N ALA A 47 -0.70 11.08 -4.18
CA ALA A 47 0.59 11.70 -3.91
C ALA A 47 1.69 10.66 -3.70
N ARG A 48 1.42 9.62 -2.90
CA ARG A 48 2.39 8.55 -2.63
C ARG A 48 2.71 7.74 -3.87
N LEU A 49 1.70 7.40 -4.66
CA LEU A 49 1.91 6.65 -5.90
C LEU A 49 2.72 7.46 -6.91
N ASN A 50 2.48 8.77 -7.01
CA ASN A 50 3.29 9.63 -7.87
C ASN A 50 4.74 9.68 -7.42
N GLN A 51 5.00 9.75 -6.12
CA GLN A 51 6.35 9.70 -5.56
C GLN A 51 7.02 8.37 -5.86
N LEU A 52 6.31 7.25 -5.66
CA LEU A 52 6.83 5.92 -5.95
C LEU A 52 7.14 5.74 -7.43
N ARG A 53 6.27 6.23 -8.30
CA ARG A 53 6.50 6.17 -9.76
C ARG A 53 7.74 6.95 -10.15
N ALA A 54 7.93 8.15 -9.59
CA ALA A 54 9.05 9.01 -9.93
C ALA A 54 10.38 8.49 -9.38
N LEU A 55 10.39 7.90 -8.18
CA LEU A 55 11.60 7.59 -7.44
C LEU A 55 11.92 6.07 -7.39
N GLY A 56 10.93 5.20 -7.62
CA GLY A 56 11.15 3.76 -7.53
C GLY A 56 11.72 3.35 -6.17
N ALA A 57 12.80 2.58 -6.19
CA ALA A 57 13.46 2.12 -4.96
C ALA A 57 13.98 3.29 -4.10
N SER A 58 14.25 4.45 -4.69
CA SER A 58 14.73 5.63 -3.97
C SER A 58 13.65 6.36 -3.20
N ALA A 59 12.37 5.96 -3.33
CA ALA A 59 11.28 6.57 -2.56
C ALA A 59 11.52 6.48 -1.05
N ILE A 60 12.31 5.50 -0.59
CA ILE A 60 12.64 5.35 0.84
C ILE A 60 13.44 6.53 1.42
N GLU A 61 13.93 7.43 0.58
CA GLU A 61 14.55 8.67 1.05
C GLU A 61 13.51 9.66 1.58
N LEU A 62 12.24 9.47 1.23
CA LEU A 62 11.14 10.28 1.75
C LEU A 62 10.63 9.69 3.07
N LYS A 63 10.25 10.58 3.99
CA LYS A 63 9.83 10.17 5.36
C LYS A 63 8.58 9.30 5.39
N GLU A 64 7.74 9.36 4.36
CA GLU A 64 6.52 8.58 4.24
C GLU A 64 6.76 7.15 3.74
N PHE A 65 8.01 6.85 3.38
CA PHE A 65 8.40 5.52 2.88
C PHE A 65 9.46 4.92 3.77
N GLU A 66 9.46 3.60 3.88
CA GLU A 66 10.41 2.88 4.72
C GLU A 66 10.75 1.53 4.09
N ARG A 67 12.01 1.15 4.13
CA ARG A 67 12.43 -0.21 3.79
C ARG A 67 12.35 -1.05 5.06
N ILE A 68 11.52 -2.10 5.02
CA ILE A 68 11.29 -2.94 6.19
C ILE A 68 12.30 -4.08 6.26
N ASP A 69 12.57 -4.70 5.12
CA ASP A 69 13.61 -5.74 5.00
C ASP A 69 14.15 -5.74 3.56
N ASP A 70 14.83 -6.80 3.16
CA ASP A 70 15.52 -6.84 1.86
C ASP A 70 14.60 -6.64 0.66
N THR A 71 13.34 -7.07 0.76
CA THR A 71 12.41 -7.06 -0.39
C THR A 71 11.08 -6.37 -0.11
N ILE A 72 10.79 -6.01 1.14
CA ILE A 72 9.50 -5.43 1.51
C ILE A 72 9.68 -3.99 1.97
N TYR A 73 8.81 -3.13 1.49
CA TYR A 73 8.80 -1.69 1.72
C TYR A 73 7.42 -1.27 2.22
N SER A 74 7.34 -0.09 2.84
CA SER A 74 6.09 0.46 3.36
C SER A 74 5.86 1.88 2.90
N MET A 75 4.62 2.19 2.55
CA MET A 75 4.10 3.56 2.38
C MET A 75 3.20 3.88 3.55
N HIS A 76 3.30 5.10 4.06
CA HIS A 76 2.53 5.55 5.21
C HIS A 76 1.52 6.63 4.83
N PHE A 77 0.30 6.47 5.31
CA PHE A 77 -0.79 7.41 5.14
C PHE A 77 -1.33 7.75 6.53
N SER A 78 -1.27 9.01 6.91
CA SER A 78 -1.69 9.40 8.25
C SER A 78 -2.43 10.73 8.28
N SER A 79 -3.32 10.84 9.27
CA SER A 79 -3.97 12.08 9.66
C SER A 79 -4.30 11.98 11.15
N THR A 80 -5.07 12.94 11.67
CA THR A 80 -5.54 12.88 13.06
C THR A 80 -6.49 11.71 13.31
N THR A 81 -7.12 11.16 12.26
CA THR A 81 -8.15 10.13 12.39
C THR A 81 -7.77 8.77 11.86
N TYR A 82 -6.66 8.64 11.13
CA TYR A 82 -6.24 7.35 10.60
C TYR A 82 -4.73 7.22 10.52
N ASN A 83 -4.28 5.98 10.49
CA ASN A 83 -2.88 5.62 10.32
C ASN A 83 -2.86 4.31 9.54
N ILE A 84 -2.56 4.40 8.25
CA ILE A 84 -2.65 3.28 7.31
C ILE A 84 -1.28 3.02 6.72
N ARG A 85 -0.92 1.75 6.62
CA ARG A 85 0.32 1.30 5.97
C ARG A 85 -0.05 0.43 4.77
N VAL A 86 0.68 0.63 3.68
CA VAL A 86 0.62 -0.23 2.50
C VAL A 86 2.01 -0.82 2.30
N LEU A 87 2.10 -2.15 2.36
CA LEU A 87 3.34 -2.85 2.07
C LEU A 87 3.43 -3.17 0.59
N TYR A 88 4.60 -2.97 0.02
CA TYR A 88 4.85 -3.22 -1.39
C TYR A 88 6.23 -3.83 -1.58
N GLY A 89 6.45 -4.42 -2.73
CA GLY A 89 7.73 -4.91 -3.19
C GLY A 89 7.87 -4.59 -4.66
N PHE A 90 8.90 -5.15 -5.29
CA PHE A 90 9.10 -4.99 -6.73
C PHE A 90 8.96 -6.36 -7.40
N ALA A 91 8.10 -6.43 -8.41
CA ALA A 91 7.95 -7.63 -9.22
C ALA A 91 9.24 -7.88 -10.01
N THR A 92 9.39 -9.06 -10.57
CA THR A 92 10.56 -9.39 -11.42
C THR A 92 10.69 -8.45 -12.61
N SER A 93 9.58 -7.86 -13.05
CA SER A 93 9.59 -6.84 -14.11
C SER A 93 10.22 -5.52 -13.66
N GLY A 94 10.46 -5.32 -12.37
CA GLY A 94 10.94 -4.07 -11.80
C GLY A 94 9.85 -3.08 -11.40
N LEU A 95 8.58 -3.38 -11.69
CA LEU A 95 7.47 -2.51 -11.31
C LEU A 95 7.07 -2.72 -9.85
N PRO A 96 6.69 -1.65 -9.14
CA PRO A 96 6.15 -1.81 -7.79
C PRO A 96 4.88 -2.65 -7.80
N LEU A 97 4.77 -3.54 -6.81
CA LEU A 97 3.61 -4.41 -6.60
C LEU A 97 3.05 -4.14 -5.21
N LEU A 98 1.81 -3.69 -5.15
CA LEU A 98 1.11 -3.41 -3.89
C LEU A 98 0.60 -4.73 -3.30
N LEU A 99 1.05 -5.07 -2.10
CA LEU A 99 0.90 -6.41 -1.54
C LEU A 99 -0.14 -6.51 -0.42
N LEU A 100 -0.20 -5.51 0.46
CA LEU A 100 -0.95 -5.63 1.71
C LEU A 100 -1.25 -4.24 2.28
N ALA A 101 -2.45 -4.06 2.82
CA ALA A 101 -2.83 -2.85 3.51
C ALA A 101 -3.33 -3.19 4.91
N PHE A 102 -2.94 -2.39 5.90
CA PHE A 102 -3.45 -2.56 7.25
C PHE A 102 -3.61 -1.20 7.95
N PHE A 103 -4.53 -1.17 8.90
CA PHE A 103 -4.75 -0.02 9.76
C PHE A 103 -3.91 -0.20 11.02
N GLU A 104 -3.03 0.76 11.29
CA GLU A 104 -2.19 0.74 12.48
C GLU A 104 -2.93 1.40 13.63
N ARG A 105 -3.07 0.67 14.73
CA ARG A 105 -3.71 1.22 15.92
C ARG A 105 -2.69 2.09 16.68
N GLY A 106 -3.14 3.30 17.06
CA GLY A 106 -2.29 4.29 17.70
C GLY A 106 -1.73 3.87 19.06
N GLY A 107 -0.79 4.67 19.56
CA GLY A 107 -0.21 4.51 20.88
C GLY A 107 1.17 3.86 20.91
N LYS A 108 1.72 3.47 19.76
CA LYS A 108 3.08 2.91 19.68
C LYS A 108 4.02 3.89 18.99
N SER A 109 5.23 4.02 19.50
CA SER A 109 6.26 4.89 18.91
C SER A 109 6.81 4.34 17.59
N LYS A 110 6.67 3.03 17.36
CA LYS A 110 7.11 2.37 16.13
C LYS A 110 6.05 1.40 15.65
N THR A 111 5.92 1.28 14.33
CA THR A 111 5.05 0.28 13.70
C THR A 111 5.62 -1.11 13.92
N ASP A 112 4.77 -2.04 14.34
CA ASP A 112 5.15 -3.44 14.46
C ASP A 112 4.74 -4.18 13.18
N TYR A 113 5.73 -4.54 12.39
CA TYR A 113 5.52 -5.23 11.12
C TYR A 113 5.58 -6.75 11.24
N THR A 114 5.86 -7.29 12.43
CA THR A 114 6.15 -8.72 12.62
C THR A 114 5.07 -9.65 12.07
N ALA A 115 3.79 -9.28 12.25
CA ALA A 115 2.67 -10.10 11.77
C ALA A 115 2.49 -10.02 10.26
N TYR A 116 2.95 -8.94 9.63
CA TYR A 116 2.66 -8.65 8.22
C TYR A 116 3.78 -9.04 7.26
N ILE A 117 5.03 -9.02 7.71
CA ILE A 117 6.19 -9.34 6.87
C ILE A 117 6.08 -10.73 6.22
N PRO A 118 5.77 -11.82 6.97
CA PRO A 118 5.64 -13.13 6.33
C PRO A 118 4.54 -13.20 5.29
N VAL A 119 3.44 -12.50 5.52
CA VAL A 119 2.33 -12.45 4.57
C VAL A 119 2.74 -11.72 3.31
N ALA A 120 3.41 -10.57 3.46
CA ALA A 120 3.89 -9.79 2.31
C ALA A 120 4.90 -10.59 1.48
N HIS A 121 5.83 -11.29 2.14
CA HIS A 121 6.79 -12.16 1.45
C HIS A 121 6.11 -13.26 0.65
N ALA A 122 5.17 -13.96 1.27
CA ALA A 122 4.44 -15.05 0.60
C ALA A 122 3.68 -14.53 -0.62
N ARG A 123 3.07 -13.36 -0.51
CA ARG A 123 2.34 -12.72 -1.61
C ARG A 123 3.27 -12.32 -2.75
N LEU A 124 4.41 -11.72 -2.42
CA LEU A 124 5.39 -11.32 -3.44
C LEU A 124 5.96 -12.53 -4.18
N GLU A 125 6.38 -13.54 -3.43
CA GLU A 125 6.91 -14.79 -4.02
C GLU A 125 5.87 -15.47 -4.90
N GLY A 126 4.63 -15.59 -4.43
CA GLY A 126 3.55 -16.20 -5.19
C GLY A 126 3.26 -15.46 -6.49
N TYR A 127 3.27 -14.13 -6.47
CA TYR A 127 3.08 -13.34 -7.67
C TYR A 127 4.22 -13.57 -8.68
N ASN A 128 5.46 -13.50 -8.20
CA ASN A 128 6.64 -13.66 -9.07
C ASN A 128 6.72 -15.06 -9.67
N GLU A 129 6.35 -16.10 -8.93
CA GLU A 129 6.32 -17.47 -9.45
C GLU A 129 5.27 -17.62 -10.56
N CYS A 130 4.09 -17.03 -10.40
CA CYS A 130 3.02 -17.12 -11.37
C CYS A 130 3.27 -16.29 -12.63
N SER A 131 4.06 -15.22 -12.54
CA SER A 131 4.30 -14.30 -13.66
C SER A 131 5.61 -14.52 -14.39
N SER A 132 6.43 -15.45 -13.91
CA SER A 132 7.71 -15.79 -14.57
C SER A 132 7.56 -16.82 -15.67
#